data_ac5ff63aceca3d562f0b4a6fb540a922
#
_entry.id   ac5ff63aceca3d562f0b4a6fb540a922
#
_cell.length_a   1.000
_cell.length_b   1.000
_cell.length_c   1.000
_cell.angle_alpha   90.00
_cell.angle_beta   90.00
_cell.angle_gamma   90.00
#
_symmetry.space_group_name_H-M   'P 1'
#
loop_
_entity.id
_entity.type
_entity.pdbx_description
1 polymer ?
#
loop_
_entity_poly.entity_id
_entity_poly.type
_entity_poly.pdbx_seq_one_letter_code
_entity_poly.pdbx_strand_id
1 'polypeptide(L)'
;VLPPAVAPIQVIVVPIAQHKEGVLDRANALCDELKKVCRAKIDDSENSPGWKFAEYEMKGVPVRVEIGPRDIENNQCVVVTRHNREKTVVSLDDISTVIPQKLQEVRDGLYKNALENRERRTYKCKSTDEIIKALEENGDGFVKAMWCGNEECEDKVKEITGVGSRCIPFDQEEISDVCVCCGKPAKKMLYWGKAY
;
A
#
# COMPACT_ATOMS: atom_id res chain seq x y z
N VAL A 1 -0.29 -6.38 -0.88
CA VAL A 1 -0.47 -5.96 -2.29
C VAL A 1 0.81 -5.29 -2.75
N LEU A 2 1.33 -5.69 -3.91
CA LEU A 2 2.50 -5.04 -4.51
C LEU A 2 2.07 -3.81 -5.33
N PRO A 3 2.82 -2.70 -5.29
CA PRO A 3 2.62 -1.61 -6.23
C PRO A 3 2.75 -2.11 -7.67
N PRO A 4 1.85 -1.70 -8.60
CA PRO A 4 1.85 -2.22 -9.96
C PRO A 4 3.19 -2.08 -10.70
N ALA A 5 3.96 -1.02 -10.45
CA ALA A 5 5.25 -0.80 -11.08
C ALA A 5 6.25 -1.93 -10.83
N VAL A 6 6.27 -2.51 -9.61
CA VAL A 6 7.21 -3.54 -9.17
C VAL A 6 6.62 -4.95 -9.17
N ALA A 7 5.30 -5.11 -9.36
CA ALA A 7 4.64 -6.41 -9.37
C ALA A 7 5.09 -7.26 -10.57
N PRO A 8 5.66 -8.46 -10.40
CA PRO A 8 6.02 -9.35 -11.52
C PRO A 8 4.82 -9.72 -12.38
N ILE A 9 3.66 -9.90 -11.74
CA ILE A 9 2.36 -10.10 -12.38
C ILE A 9 1.49 -8.92 -11.97
N GLN A 10 1.09 -8.08 -12.93
CA GLN A 10 0.20 -6.95 -12.67
C GLN A 10 -1.27 -7.35 -12.71
N VAL A 11 -1.59 -8.28 -13.60
CA VAL A 11 -2.94 -8.79 -13.78
C VAL A 11 -2.92 -10.31 -13.85
N ILE A 12 -3.74 -10.94 -13.04
CA ILE A 12 -4.01 -12.38 -13.15
C ILE A 12 -5.41 -12.60 -13.73
N VAL A 13 -5.50 -13.35 -14.82
CA VAL A 13 -6.75 -13.79 -15.39
C VAL A 13 -7.11 -15.15 -14.78
N VAL A 14 -8.30 -15.25 -14.21
CA VAL A 14 -8.81 -16.49 -13.59
C VAL A 14 -10.09 -16.92 -14.30
N PRO A 15 -10.02 -17.99 -15.10
CA PRO A 15 -11.21 -18.57 -15.71
C PRO A 15 -12.10 -19.23 -14.64
N ILE A 16 -13.38 -18.88 -14.65
CA ILE A 16 -14.40 -19.44 -13.76
C ILE A 16 -15.13 -20.56 -14.49
N ALA A 17 -15.19 -21.75 -13.91
CA ALA A 17 -15.73 -22.96 -14.55
C ALA A 17 -15.03 -23.28 -15.90
N GLN A 18 -13.70 -23.26 -15.90
CA GLN A 18 -12.85 -23.46 -17.09
C GLN A 18 -13.09 -24.76 -17.85
N HIS A 19 -13.72 -25.78 -17.20
CA HIS A 19 -14.12 -27.03 -17.82
C HIS A 19 -15.28 -26.88 -18.81
N LYS A 20 -15.98 -25.75 -18.81
CA LYS A 20 -17.04 -25.49 -19.79
C LYS A 20 -16.44 -25.05 -21.12
N GLU A 21 -17.09 -25.48 -22.20
CA GLU A 21 -16.68 -25.20 -23.57
C GLU A 21 -16.47 -23.70 -23.82
N GLY A 22 -15.36 -23.35 -24.48
CA GLY A 22 -15.02 -21.99 -24.87
C GLY A 22 -14.50 -21.06 -23.78
N VAL A 23 -14.60 -21.44 -22.47
CA VAL A 23 -14.20 -20.56 -21.37
C VAL A 23 -12.69 -20.36 -21.35
N LEU A 24 -11.93 -21.47 -21.45
CA LEU A 24 -10.47 -21.41 -21.40
C LEU A 24 -9.90 -20.68 -22.62
N ASP A 25 -10.46 -20.92 -23.80
CA ASP A 25 -10.02 -20.28 -25.04
C ASP A 25 -10.22 -18.76 -24.96
N ARG A 26 -11.40 -18.32 -24.47
CA ARG A 26 -11.70 -16.90 -24.30
C ARG A 26 -10.82 -16.24 -23.25
N ALA A 27 -10.56 -16.94 -22.13
CA ALA A 27 -9.66 -16.45 -21.08
C ALA A 27 -8.20 -16.32 -21.56
N ASN A 28 -7.72 -17.24 -22.39
CA ASN A 28 -6.42 -17.17 -23.03
C ASN A 28 -6.34 -15.97 -23.99
N ALA A 29 -7.33 -15.82 -24.87
CA ALA A 29 -7.41 -14.67 -25.79
C ALA A 29 -7.42 -13.34 -25.04
N LEU A 30 -8.18 -13.23 -23.95
CA LEU A 30 -8.20 -12.08 -23.07
C LEU A 30 -6.83 -11.83 -22.44
N CYS A 31 -6.17 -12.86 -21.93
CA CYS A 31 -4.84 -12.73 -21.35
C CYS A 31 -3.81 -12.24 -22.38
N ASP A 32 -3.86 -12.74 -23.61
CA ASP A 32 -2.95 -12.31 -24.70
C ASP A 32 -3.20 -10.88 -25.14
N GLU A 33 -4.44 -10.42 -25.10
CA GLU A 33 -4.78 -9.02 -25.28
C GLU A 33 -4.18 -8.15 -24.17
N LEU A 34 -4.37 -8.55 -22.90
CA LEU A 34 -3.85 -7.81 -21.76
C LEU A 34 -2.30 -7.78 -21.69
N LYS A 35 -1.62 -8.79 -22.19
CA LYS A 35 -0.15 -8.80 -22.30
C LYS A 35 0.40 -7.66 -23.16
N LYS A 36 -0.40 -7.07 -24.06
CA LYS A 36 0.00 -5.93 -24.88
C LYS A 36 0.10 -4.62 -24.09
N VAL A 37 -0.60 -4.53 -22.95
CA VAL A 37 -0.71 -3.31 -22.14
C VAL A 37 -0.16 -3.47 -20.71
N CYS A 38 0.04 -4.71 -20.21
CA CYS A 38 0.54 -4.96 -18.88
C CYS A 38 1.20 -6.34 -18.76
N ARG A 39 1.85 -6.62 -17.61
CA ARG A 39 2.36 -7.96 -17.28
C ARG A 39 1.20 -8.84 -16.80
N ALA A 40 0.49 -9.43 -17.75
CA ALA A 40 -0.64 -10.32 -17.49
C ALA A 40 -0.21 -11.80 -17.50
N LYS A 41 -0.88 -12.59 -16.67
CA LYS A 41 -0.78 -14.06 -16.63
C LYS A 41 -2.17 -14.67 -16.49
N ILE A 42 -2.39 -15.85 -17.04
CA ILE A 42 -3.57 -16.68 -16.78
C ILE A 42 -3.23 -17.79 -15.77
N ASP A 43 -4.18 -18.16 -14.92
CA ASP A 43 -4.12 -19.38 -14.13
C ASP A 43 -5.14 -20.39 -14.67
N ASP A 44 -4.65 -21.29 -15.49
CA ASP A 44 -5.38 -22.41 -16.11
C ASP A 44 -5.27 -23.73 -15.33
N SER A 45 -4.69 -23.70 -14.12
CA SER A 45 -4.58 -24.89 -13.26
C SER A 45 -5.95 -25.46 -12.87
N GLU A 46 -5.98 -26.73 -12.45
CA GLU A 46 -7.19 -27.43 -12.00
C GLU A 46 -7.70 -26.99 -10.61
N ASN A 47 -7.00 -26.04 -9.97
CA ASN A 47 -7.37 -25.55 -8.66
C ASN A 47 -8.70 -24.77 -8.70
N SER A 48 -9.44 -24.80 -7.59
CA SER A 48 -10.69 -24.05 -7.47
C SER A 48 -10.46 -22.53 -7.60
N PRO A 49 -11.45 -21.76 -8.08
CA PRO A 49 -11.32 -20.29 -8.16
C PRO A 49 -10.94 -19.66 -6.84
N GLY A 50 -11.51 -20.11 -5.71
CA GLY A 50 -11.18 -19.60 -4.38
C GLY A 50 -9.72 -19.82 -4.00
N TRP A 51 -9.16 -20.98 -4.32
CA TRP A 51 -7.74 -21.25 -4.13
C TRP A 51 -6.86 -20.31 -4.98
N LYS A 52 -7.19 -20.19 -6.26
CA LYS A 52 -6.47 -19.26 -7.17
C LYS A 52 -6.50 -17.83 -6.65
N PHE A 53 -7.63 -17.37 -6.15
CA PHE A 53 -7.76 -16.04 -5.56
C PHE A 53 -6.81 -15.85 -4.38
N ALA A 54 -6.81 -16.78 -3.41
CA ALA A 54 -5.93 -16.73 -2.25
C ALA A 54 -4.45 -16.76 -2.64
N GLU A 55 -4.07 -17.62 -3.58
CA GLU A 55 -2.70 -17.77 -4.06
C GLU A 55 -2.14 -16.45 -4.65
N TYR A 56 -2.90 -15.79 -5.53
CA TYR A 56 -2.46 -14.52 -6.12
C TYR A 56 -2.62 -13.33 -5.19
N GLU A 57 -3.49 -13.45 -4.20
CA GLU A 57 -3.53 -12.50 -3.08
C GLU A 57 -2.26 -12.57 -2.22
N MET A 58 -1.78 -13.77 -1.90
CA MET A 58 -0.51 -13.97 -1.19
C MET A 58 0.68 -13.49 -2.02
N LYS A 59 0.69 -13.72 -3.32
CA LYS A 59 1.72 -13.22 -4.24
C LYS A 59 1.67 -11.69 -4.44
N GLY A 60 0.68 -11.01 -3.89
CA GLY A 60 0.56 -9.55 -3.94
C GLY A 60 0.11 -8.98 -5.28
N VAL A 61 -0.50 -9.80 -6.16
CA VAL A 61 -0.95 -9.35 -7.49
C VAL A 61 -1.98 -8.21 -7.36
N PRO A 62 -1.76 -7.05 -8.03
CA PRO A 62 -2.59 -5.86 -7.83
C PRO A 62 -4.01 -5.96 -8.39
N VAL A 63 -4.21 -6.65 -9.51
CA VAL A 63 -5.50 -6.75 -10.20
C VAL A 63 -5.78 -8.21 -10.59
N ARG A 64 -7.02 -8.65 -10.35
CA ARG A 64 -7.54 -9.93 -10.82
C ARG A 64 -8.67 -9.69 -11.81
N VAL A 65 -8.67 -10.44 -12.91
CA VAL A 65 -9.75 -10.48 -13.88
C VAL A 65 -10.40 -11.86 -13.83
N GLU A 66 -11.68 -11.89 -13.53
CA GLU A 66 -12.51 -13.10 -13.47
C GLU A 66 -13.34 -13.15 -14.76
N ILE A 67 -13.38 -14.31 -15.42
CA ILE A 67 -14.18 -14.51 -16.62
C ILE A 67 -14.80 -15.90 -16.62
N GLY A 68 -16.11 -16.00 -16.75
CA GLY A 68 -16.87 -17.22 -16.78
C GLY A 68 -17.89 -17.26 -17.93
N PRO A 69 -18.69 -18.34 -18.04
CA PRO A 69 -19.62 -18.50 -19.16
C PRO A 69 -20.59 -17.32 -19.32
N ARG A 70 -21.19 -16.86 -18.20
CA ARG A 70 -22.13 -15.72 -18.22
C ARG A 70 -21.46 -14.41 -18.62
N ASP A 71 -20.19 -14.25 -18.25
CA ASP A 71 -19.43 -13.07 -18.62
C ASP A 71 -19.17 -13.05 -20.12
N ILE A 72 -18.82 -14.21 -20.69
CA ILE A 72 -18.60 -14.37 -22.13
C ILE A 72 -19.86 -14.09 -22.93
N GLU A 73 -21.01 -14.64 -22.50
CA GLU A 73 -22.31 -14.42 -23.11
C GLU A 73 -22.68 -12.93 -23.17
N ASN A 74 -22.29 -12.17 -22.16
CA ASN A 74 -22.57 -10.73 -22.05
C ASN A 74 -21.42 -9.82 -22.55
N ASN A 75 -20.40 -10.39 -23.20
CA ASN A 75 -19.19 -9.69 -23.65
C ASN A 75 -18.53 -8.82 -22.54
N GLN A 76 -18.40 -9.39 -21.35
CA GLN A 76 -17.84 -8.69 -20.17
C GLN A 76 -16.89 -9.57 -19.37
N CYS A 77 -16.24 -8.97 -18.39
CA CYS A 77 -15.48 -9.65 -17.33
C CYS A 77 -15.62 -8.89 -16.02
N VAL A 78 -15.19 -9.50 -14.91
CA VAL A 78 -15.14 -8.84 -13.59
C VAL A 78 -13.70 -8.50 -13.25
N VAL A 79 -13.40 -7.23 -13.08
CA VAL A 79 -12.11 -6.71 -12.64
C VAL A 79 -12.16 -6.44 -11.14
N VAL A 80 -11.18 -6.99 -10.40
CA VAL A 80 -11.07 -6.84 -8.95
C VAL A 80 -9.76 -6.15 -8.60
N THR A 81 -9.83 -4.99 -7.96
CA THR A 81 -8.67 -4.25 -7.46
C THR A 81 -8.35 -4.64 -6.03
N ARG A 82 -7.07 -4.93 -5.76
CA ARG A 82 -6.65 -5.51 -4.46
C ARG A 82 -6.54 -4.50 -3.31
N HIS A 83 -6.33 -3.22 -3.59
CA HIS A 83 -6.14 -2.22 -2.54
C HIS A 83 -7.42 -1.92 -1.74
N ASN A 84 -8.60 -2.07 -2.36
CA ASN A 84 -9.91 -1.83 -1.76
C ASN A 84 -10.89 -3.00 -1.94
N ARG A 85 -10.51 -4.06 -2.70
CA ARG A 85 -11.33 -5.24 -3.04
C ARG A 85 -12.59 -4.91 -3.85
N GLU A 86 -12.59 -3.78 -4.53
CA GLU A 86 -13.69 -3.38 -5.40
C GLU A 86 -13.80 -4.32 -6.61
N LYS A 87 -15.05 -4.65 -6.97
CA LYS A 87 -15.40 -5.43 -8.15
C LYS A 87 -16.10 -4.53 -9.16
N THR A 88 -15.56 -4.46 -10.35
CA THR A 88 -16.11 -3.68 -11.46
C THR A 88 -16.39 -4.61 -12.64
N VAL A 89 -17.60 -4.57 -13.18
CA VAL A 89 -17.94 -5.25 -14.44
C VAL A 89 -17.45 -4.37 -15.59
N VAL A 90 -16.68 -4.94 -16.51
CA VAL A 90 -16.03 -4.24 -17.62
C VAL A 90 -16.34 -4.97 -18.93
N SER A 91 -16.68 -4.22 -19.98
CA SER A 91 -16.81 -4.78 -21.32
C SER A 91 -15.45 -5.34 -21.79
N LEU A 92 -15.48 -6.48 -22.47
CA LEU A 92 -14.27 -7.06 -23.07
C LEU A 92 -13.69 -6.16 -24.16
N ASP A 93 -14.50 -5.34 -24.81
CA ASP A 93 -14.05 -4.39 -25.84
C ASP A 93 -13.24 -3.22 -25.25
N ASP A 94 -13.49 -2.87 -23.97
CA ASP A 94 -12.86 -1.74 -23.30
C ASP A 94 -11.69 -2.17 -22.37
N ILE A 95 -11.49 -3.47 -22.19
CA ILE A 95 -10.60 -4.02 -21.15
C ILE A 95 -9.15 -3.50 -21.27
N SER A 96 -8.64 -3.40 -22.48
CA SER A 96 -7.28 -2.91 -22.75
C SER A 96 -7.07 -1.44 -22.37
N THR A 97 -8.14 -0.65 -22.37
CA THR A 97 -8.13 0.76 -21.93
C THR A 97 -8.35 0.87 -20.43
N VAL A 98 -9.24 0.04 -19.87
CA VAL A 98 -9.63 0.09 -18.46
C VAL A 98 -8.53 -0.47 -17.54
N ILE A 99 -7.82 -1.53 -17.92
CA ILE A 99 -6.80 -2.15 -17.07
C ILE A 99 -5.66 -1.20 -16.69
N PRO A 100 -5.07 -0.41 -17.59
CA PRO A 100 -4.07 0.59 -17.20
C PRO A 100 -4.60 1.61 -16.17
N GLN A 101 -5.86 2.03 -16.30
CA GLN A 101 -6.53 2.93 -15.35
C GLN A 101 -6.69 2.27 -13.98
N LYS A 102 -7.14 0.99 -13.94
CA LYS A 102 -7.27 0.22 -12.70
C LYS A 102 -5.92 -0.03 -12.01
N LEU A 103 -4.85 -0.24 -12.76
CA LEU A 103 -3.50 -0.34 -12.19
C LEU A 103 -3.06 1.00 -11.59
N GLN A 104 -3.37 2.13 -12.23
CA GLN A 104 -3.10 3.46 -11.66
C GLN A 104 -3.93 3.70 -10.39
N GLU A 105 -5.21 3.35 -10.39
CA GLU A 105 -6.07 3.39 -9.19
C GLU A 105 -5.48 2.60 -8.02
N VAL A 106 -4.99 1.38 -8.26
CA VAL A 106 -4.33 0.57 -7.22
C VAL A 106 -3.09 1.28 -6.69
N ARG A 107 -2.24 1.83 -7.55
CA ARG A 107 -1.05 2.59 -7.15
C ARG A 107 -1.41 3.77 -6.24
N ASP A 108 -2.37 4.58 -6.67
CA ASP A 108 -2.75 5.80 -5.97
C ASP A 108 -3.46 5.47 -4.64
N GLY A 109 -4.29 4.42 -4.62
CA GLY A 109 -4.93 3.90 -3.41
C GLY A 109 -3.92 3.36 -2.39
N LEU A 110 -2.91 2.60 -2.83
CA LEU A 110 -1.83 2.12 -1.96
C LEU A 110 -1.02 3.28 -1.38
N TYR A 111 -0.68 4.27 -2.20
CA TYR A 111 0.03 5.46 -1.75
C TYR A 111 -0.79 6.25 -0.72
N LYS A 112 -2.06 6.52 -1.03
CA LYS A 112 -2.98 7.21 -0.12
C LYS A 112 -3.09 6.50 1.22
N ASN A 113 -3.31 5.18 1.22
CA ASN A 113 -3.42 4.39 2.45
C ASN A 113 -2.13 4.44 3.28
N ALA A 114 -0.96 4.39 2.63
CA ALA A 114 0.33 4.48 3.31
C ALA A 114 0.55 5.88 3.91
N LEU A 115 0.20 6.93 3.17
CA LEU A 115 0.29 8.32 3.62
C LEU A 115 -0.61 8.57 4.84
N GLU A 116 -1.88 8.22 4.74
CA GLU A 116 -2.86 8.36 5.84
C GLU A 116 -2.43 7.58 7.09
N ASN A 117 -1.91 6.35 6.90
CA ASN A 117 -1.38 5.56 8.02
C ASN A 117 -0.18 6.24 8.68
N ARG A 118 0.77 6.77 7.89
CA ARG A 118 1.92 7.51 8.41
C ARG A 118 1.47 8.76 9.18
N GLU A 119 0.57 9.56 8.61
CA GLU A 119 0.09 10.79 9.23
C GLU A 119 -0.64 10.51 10.54
N ARG A 120 -1.53 9.54 10.56
CA ARG A 120 -2.25 9.12 11.76
C ARG A 120 -1.33 8.64 12.89
N ARG A 121 -0.15 8.08 12.53
CA ARG A 121 0.85 7.55 13.45
C ARG A 121 2.05 8.48 13.61
N THR A 122 1.86 9.78 13.39
CA THR A 122 2.88 10.81 13.59
C THR A 122 2.37 11.83 14.60
N TYR A 123 2.99 11.87 15.78
CA TYR A 123 2.56 12.66 16.91
C TYR A 123 3.45 13.89 17.06
N LYS A 124 2.88 15.04 17.51
CA LYS A 124 3.63 16.23 17.83
C LYS A 124 3.77 16.32 19.35
N CYS A 125 5.02 16.31 19.84
CA CYS A 125 5.31 16.31 21.27
C CYS A 125 6.25 17.46 21.65
N LYS A 126 6.00 18.06 22.82
CA LYS A 126 6.78 19.18 23.36
C LYS A 126 7.68 18.80 24.52
N SER A 127 7.48 17.60 25.09
CA SER A 127 8.27 17.06 26.20
C SER A 127 8.51 15.56 26.03
N THR A 128 9.47 15.03 26.77
CA THR A 128 9.73 13.56 26.84
C THR A 128 8.53 12.79 27.39
N ASP A 129 7.81 13.35 28.35
CA ASP A 129 6.61 12.73 28.91
C ASP A 129 5.49 12.60 27.87
N GLU A 130 5.31 13.63 27.04
CA GLU A 130 4.36 13.56 25.92
C GLU A 130 4.76 12.50 24.89
N ILE A 131 6.07 12.31 24.64
CA ILE A 131 6.56 11.25 23.76
C ILE A 131 6.18 9.87 24.32
N ILE A 132 6.48 9.63 25.61
CA ILE A 132 6.16 8.37 26.27
C ILE A 132 4.66 8.10 26.17
N LYS A 133 3.84 9.07 26.61
CA LYS A 133 2.39 8.97 26.57
C LYS A 133 1.83 8.67 25.18
N ALA A 134 2.29 9.41 24.15
CA ALA A 134 1.84 9.21 22.79
C ALA A 134 2.12 7.81 22.26
N LEU A 135 3.28 7.24 22.59
CA LEU A 135 3.67 5.89 22.18
C LEU A 135 3.00 4.79 23.00
N GLU A 136 2.76 5.00 24.28
CA GLU A 136 2.02 4.06 25.14
C GLU A 136 0.56 3.95 24.71
N GLU A 137 -0.10 5.07 24.47
CA GLU A 137 -1.51 5.11 24.06
C GLU A 137 -1.78 4.56 22.66
N ASN A 138 -0.81 4.69 21.74
CA ASN A 138 -1.01 4.39 20.32
C ASN A 138 -0.12 3.25 19.79
N GLY A 139 0.76 2.68 20.62
CA GLY A 139 1.64 1.55 20.33
C GLY A 139 2.93 1.92 19.66
N ASP A 140 2.90 2.34 18.39
CA ASP A 140 4.09 2.69 17.60
C ASP A 140 3.82 3.88 16.69
N GLY A 141 4.88 4.42 16.07
CA GLY A 141 4.76 5.55 15.16
C GLY A 141 6.00 6.43 15.19
N PHE A 142 5.84 7.61 14.60
CA PHE A 142 6.84 8.66 14.62
C PHE A 142 6.42 9.79 15.54
N VAL A 143 7.40 10.45 16.14
CA VAL A 143 7.19 11.67 16.90
C VAL A 143 7.93 12.80 16.21
N LYS A 144 7.27 13.94 16.06
CA LYS A 144 7.88 15.22 15.70
C LYS A 144 8.14 16.00 16.98
N ALA A 145 9.38 16.39 17.24
CA ALA A 145 9.74 17.21 18.40
C ALA A 145 10.94 18.09 18.10
N MET A 146 10.99 19.24 18.80
CA MET A 146 12.02 20.24 18.61
C MET A 146 13.32 19.89 19.36
N TRP A 147 14.46 20.17 18.75
CA TRP A 147 15.79 19.85 19.25
C TRP A 147 16.75 21.03 19.19
N CYS A 148 17.60 21.19 20.21
CA CYS A 148 18.56 22.30 20.32
C CYS A 148 19.85 22.12 19.51
N GLY A 149 20.09 20.93 18.92
CA GLY A 149 21.30 20.64 18.18
C GLY A 149 22.44 20.02 19.01
N ASN A 150 22.20 19.69 20.29
CA ASN A 150 23.20 19.06 21.16
C ASN A 150 23.01 17.54 21.20
N GLU A 151 24.03 16.77 20.87
CA GLU A 151 24.06 15.31 20.86
C GLU A 151 23.69 14.72 22.23
N GLU A 152 24.14 15.32 23.34
CA GLU A 152 23.76 14.86 24.68
C GLU A 152 22.23 14.88 24.92
N CYS A 153 21.51 15.82 24.29
CA CYS A 153 20.06 15.84 24.37
C CYS A 153 19.40 14.73 23.56
N GLU A 154 19.99 14.36 22.44
CA GLU A 154 19.56 13.22 21.62
C GLU A 154 19.70 11.90 22.38
N ASP A 155 20.87 11.67 23.00
CA ASP A 155 21.14 10.50 23.82
C ASP A 155 20.17 10.42 25.01
N LYS A 156 19.91 11.53 25.70
CA LYS A 156 18.97 11.59 26.82
C LYS A 156 17.53 11.28 26.39
N VAL A 157 17.08 11.80 25.23
CA VAL A 157 15.75 11.47 24.69
C VAL A 157 15.66 9.97 24.47
N LYS A 158 16.69 9.36 23.88
CA LYS A 158 16.75 7.93 23.64
C LYS A 158 16.73 7.11 24.95
N GLU A 159 17.50 7.53 25.94
CA GLU A 159 17.54 6.89 27.25
C GLU A 159 16.20 6.93 27.98
N ILE A 160 15.54 8.10 27.98
CA ILE A 160 14.28 8.32 28.72
C ILE A 160 13.09 7.68 28.00
N THR A 161 13.01 7.79 26.67
CA THR A 161 11.79 7.45 25.91
C THR A 161 11.92 6.18 25.07
N GLY A 162 13.15 5.68 24.87
CA GLY A 162 13.43 4.57 23.97
C GLY A 162 13.38 4.92 22.49
N VAL A 163 13.17 6.19 22.11
CA VAL A 163 13.16 6.63 20.71
C VAL A 163 14.45 7.32 20.33
N GLY A 164 14.96 7.01 19.14
CA GLY A 164 16.11 7.71 18.54
C GLY A 164 15.70 8.66 17.43
N SER A 165 16.57 9.61 17.10
CA SER A 165 16.41 10.48 15.94
C SER A 165 16.36 9.66 14.64
N ARG A 166 15.56 10.12 13.67
CA ARG A 166 15.42 9.46 12.36
C ARG A 166 15.85 10.36 11.22
N CYS A 167 15.35 11.55 11.17
CA CYS A 167 15.73 12.54 10.17
C CYS A 167 15.40 13.97 10.61
N ILE A 168 16.09 14.90 9.99
CA ILE A 168 15.74 16.32 9.97
C ILE A 168 15.06 16.57 8.63
N PRO A 169 13.74 16.80 8.58
CA PRO A 169 13.05 17.05 7.32
C PRO A 169 13.49 18.39 6.72
N PHE A 170 13.39 18.51 5.39
CA PHE A 170 13.66 19.78 4.71
C PHE A 170 12.64 20.83 5.07
N ASP A 171 11.36 20.44 5.14
CA ASP A 171 10.27 21.30 5.57
C ASP A 171 10.20 21.27 7.10
N GLN A 172 10.58 22.39 7.72
CA GLN A 172 10.58 22.55 9.17
C GLN A 172 9.23 23.03 9.66
N GLU A 173 8.77 22.46 10.76
CA GLU A 173 7.56 22.85 11.46
C GLU A 173 7.92 23.29 12.88
N GLU A 174 7.45 24.47 13.29
CA GLU A 174 7.68 25.00 14.62
C GLU A 174 6.62 24.44 15.59
N ILE A 175 7.01 23.44 16.38
CA ILE A 175 6.14 22.76 17.34
C ILE A 175 6.27 23.41 18.72
N SER A 176 7.47 23.90 19.05
CA SER A 176 7.83 24.54 20.31
C SER A 176 9.08 25.38 20.12
N ASP A 177 9.21 26.46 20.88
CA ASP A 177 10.41 27.32 20.90
C ASP A 177 11.59 26.62 21.61
N VAL A 178 11.33 25.56 22.36
CA VAL A 178 12.31 24.92 23.23
C VAL A 178 12.56 23.46 22.89
N CYS A 179 13.75 23.01 23.20
CA CYS A 179 14.19 21.61 23.03
C CYS A 179 13.35 20.68 23.90
N VAL A 180 12.88 19.59 23.32
CA VAL A 180 12.06 18.55 23.96
C VAL A 180 12.74 17.92 25.19
N CYS A 181 14.09 17.98 25.28
CA CYS A 181 14.86 17.42 26.38
C CYS A 181 15.27 18.44 27.43
N CYS A 182 15.95 19.53 27.03
CA CYS A 182 16.62 20.42 27.98
C CYS A 182 15.94 21.77 28.19
N GLY A 183 14.86 22.07 27.48
CA GLY A 183 14.16 23.33 27.57
C GLY A 183 14.91 24.57 27.05
N LYS A 184 16.14 24.43 26.53
CA LYS A 184 16.88 25.50 25.87
C LYS A 184 16.27 25.82 24.51
N PRO A 185 16.54 26.99 23.91
CA PRO A 185 16.04 27.33 22.58
C PRO A 185 16.29 26.23 21.56
N ALA A 186 15.26 25.84 20.85
CA ALA A 186 15.33 24.83 19.82
C ALA A 186 15.88 25.39 18.51
N LYS A 187 16.49 24.54 17.69
CA LYS A 187 17.06 24.90 16.39
C LYS A 187 16.37 24.22 15.22
N LYS A 188 15.92 22.97 15.42
CA LYS A 188 15.35 22.14 14.35
C LYS A 188 14.29 21.21 14.89
N MET A 189 13.31 20.90 14.05
CA MET A 189 12.37 19.82 14.28
C MET A 189 12.94 18.53 13.70
N LEU A 190 12.88 17.45 14.49
CA LEU A 190 13.28 16.11 14.10
C LEU A 190 12.10 15.15 14.13
N TYR A 191 12.19 14.12 13.28
CA TYR A 191 11.41 12.90 13.46
C TYR A 191 12.17 11.96 14.40
N TRP A 192 11.46 11.44 15.38
CA TRP A 192 11.92 10.45 16.34
C TRP A 192 11.11 9.17 16.18
N GLY A 193 11.70 8.03 16.49
CA GLY A 193 11.00 6.76 16.39
C GLY A 193 11.74 5.65 17.11
N LYS A 194 10.98 4.62 17.54
CA LYS A 194 11.55 3.44 18.19
C LYS A 194 12.24 2.57 17.14
N ALA A 195 13.45 2.10 17.42
CA ALA A 195 14.12 1.06 16.64
C ALA A 195 13.58 -0.32 17.01
N TYR A 196 13.63 -1.25 16.08
CA TYR A 196 13.34 -2.65 16.32
C TYR A 196 14.57 -3.34 16.94
#